data_d571d071c029b1f85b35a8978008a221
#
_entry.id   d571d071c029b1f85b35a8978008a221
#
_cell.length_a   1.000
_cell.length_b   1.000
_cell.length_c   1.000
_cell.angle_alpha   90.00
_cell.angle_beta   90.00
_cell.angle_gamma   90.00
#
_symmetry.space_group_name_H-M   'P 1'
#
loop_
_entity.id
_entity.type
_entity.pdbx_description
1 polymer ?
#
loop_
_entity_poly.entity_id
_entity_poly.type
_entity_poly.pdbx_seq_one_letter_code
_entity_poly.pdbx_strand_id
1 'polypeptide(L)'
;MLLTVAPSPAAELGAAIALSEVDGPEAGLEALRPLLTARPRDHRVLAATAHLLDALGSPEAADAYRRAATLTDSIPEQRYLNARAHRARG
;
A
#
# COMPACT_ATOMS: atom_id res chain seq x y z
N MET A 1 24.05 -19.89 -15.91
CA MET A 1 24.00 -18.44 -15.86
C MET A 1 23.06 -17.95 -14.79
N LEU A 2 23.51 -17.06 -14.01
CA LEU A 2 22.74 -16.57 -12.90
C LEU A 2 21.98 -15.31 -13.29
N LEU A 3 20.68 -15.39 -13.21
CA LEU A 3 19.86 -14.21 -13.38
C LEU A 3 19.76 -13.50 -12.06
N THR A 4 20.48 -12.41 -11.93
CA THR A 4 20.34 -11.57 -10.76
C THR A 4 19.29 -10.54 -11.07
N VAL A 5 18.12 -10.70 -10.51
CA VAL A 5 17.09 -9.66 -10.59
C VAL A 5 17.34 -8.72 -9.45
N ALA A 6 17.72 -7.50 -9.77
CA ALA A 6 17.85 -6.48 -8.76
C ALA A 6 16.47 -6.25 -8.16
N PRO A 7 16.37 -6.15 -6.81
CA PRO A 7 15.08 -5.86 -6.19
C PRO A 7 14.53 -4.56 -6.73
N SER A 8 13.31 -4.59 -7.25
CA SER A 8 12.65 -3.39 -7.72
C SER A 8 11.51 -3.05 -6.75
N PRO A 9 11.14 -1.78 -6.65
CA PRO A 9 10.01 -1.40 -5.79
C PRO A 9 8.73 -2.14 -6.15
N ALA A 10 8.49 -2.36 -7.43
CA ALA A 10 7.30 -3.09 -7.86
C ALA A 10 7.34 -4.54 -7.41
N ALA A 11 8.50 -5.19 -7.51
CA ALA A 11 8.65 -6.58 -7.07
C ALA A 11 8.53 -6.69 -5.55
N GLU A 12 9.11 -5.75 -4.82
CA GLU A 12 9.02 -5.73 -3.37
C GLU A 12 7.58 -5.49 -2.92
N LEU A 13 6.87 -4.60 -3.58
CA LEU A 13 5.47 -4.34 -3.30
C LEU A 13 4.62 -5.59 -3.55
N GLY A 14 4.83 -6.24 -4.68
CA GLY A 14 4.13 -7.47 -5.01
C GLY A 14 4.39 -8.58 -4.00
N ALA A 15 5.63 -8.71 -3.55
CA ALA A 15 5.99 -9.69 -2.53
C ALA A 15 5.29 -9.42 -1.20
N ALA A 16 5.21 -8.15 -0.81
CA ALA A 16 4.52 -7.77 0.43
C ALA A 16 3.02 -8.09 0.35
N ILE A 17 2.40 -7.82 -0.80
CA ILE A 17 0.99 -8.14 -1.00
C ILE A 17 0.75 -9.64 -0.96
N ALA A 18 1.62 -10.41 -1.63
CA ALA A 18 1.52 -11.87 -1.62
C ALA A 18 1.68 -12.42 -0.20
N LEU A 19 2.60 -11.86 0.56
CA LEU A 19 2.82 -12.26 1.94
C LEU A 19 1.57 -11.98 2.79
N SER A 20 0.91 -10.85 2.55
CA SER A 20 -0.30 -10.52 3.29
C SER A 20 -1.44 -11.52 3.02
N GLU A 21 -1.46 -12.08 1.84
CA GLU A 21 -2.48 -13.08 1.48
C GLU A 21 -2.23 -14.42 2.17
N VAL A 22 -0.96 -14.74 2.41
CA VAL A 22 -0.58 -16.02 3.04
C VAL A 22 -0.56 -15.90 4.56
N ASP A 23 0.08 -14.86 5.08
CA ASP A 23 0.33 -14.71 6.52
C ASP A 23 -0.51 -13.63 7.19
N GLY A 24 -1.36 -12.95 6.43
CA GLY A 24 -2.26 -11.94 6.97
C GLY A 24 -1.79 -10.52 6.78
N PRO A 25 -2.69 -9.54 7.01
CA PRO A 25 -2.38 -8.12 6.76
C PRO A 25 -1.22 -7.59 7.59
N GLU A 26 -1.05 -8.06 8.82
CA GLU A 26 0.04 -7.59 9.66
C GLU A 26 1.40 -7.94 9.07
N ALA A 27 1.55 -9.16 8.55
CA ALA A 27 2.79 -9.58 7.91
C ALA A 27 3.08 -8.73 6.66
N GLY A 28 2.05 -8.41 5.90
CA GLY A 28 2.18 -7.54 4.74
C GLY A 28 2.63 -6.14 5.12
N LEU A 29 2.07 -5.58 6.20
CA LEU A 29 2.46 -4.27 6.69
C LEU A 29 3.91 -4.24 7.13
N GLU A 30 4.37 -5.29 7.80
CA GLU A 30 5.77 -5.38 8.18
C GLU A 30 6.68 -5.40 6.96
N ALA A 31 6.28 -6.14 5.93
CA ALA A 31 7.05 -6.21 4.68
C ALA A 31 7.05 -4.88 3.93
N LEU A 32 5.99 -4.07 4.08
CA LEU A 32 5.91 -2.75 3.43
C LEU A 32 6.72 -1.68 4.16
N ARG A 33 7.08 -1.90 5.40
CA ARG A 33 7.75 -0.88 6.20
C ARG A 33 9.03 -0.32 5.55
N PRO A 34 9.95 -1.17 5.04
CA PRO A 34 11.13 -0.65 4.35
C PRO A 34 10.78 0.17 3.12
N LEU A 35 9.73 -0.23 2.40
CA LEU A 35 9.29 0.50 1.21
C LEU A 35 8.73 1.87 1.57
N LEU A 36 7.97 1.95 2.65
CA LEU A 36 7.46 3.24 3.11
C LEU A 36 8.59 4.18 3.50
N THR A 37 9.62 3.65 4.12
CA THR A 37 10.78 4.45 4.51
C THR A 37 11.56 4.93 3.29
N ALA A 38 11.77 4.04 2.32
CA ALA A 38 12.54 4.36 1.12
C ALA A 38 11.75 5.22 0.13
N ARG A 39 10.43 5.05 0.10
CA ARG A 39 9.57 5.70 -0.89
C ARG A 39 8.31 6.26 -0.25
N PRO A 40 8.46 7.29 0.61
CA PRO A 40 7.32 7.81 1.37
C PRO A 40 6.27 8.53 0.51
N ARG A 41 6.59 8.82 -0.75
CA ARG A 41 5.68 9.50 -1.66
C ARG A 41 5.19 8.62 -2.80
N ASP A 42 5.42 7.32 -2.72
CA ASP A 42 4.94 6.39 -3.74
C ASP A 42 3.49 6.04 -3.43
N HIS A 43 2.57 6.48 -4.29
CA HIS A 43 1.14 6.27 -4.07
C HIS A 43 0.75 4.80 -4.05
N ARG A 44 1.50 3.95 -4.77
CA ARG A 44 1.18 2.52 -4.82
C ARG A 44 1.51 1.86 -3.49
N VAL A 45 2.62 2.23 -2.88
CA VAL A 45 3.00 1.72 -1.57
C VAL A 45 2.00 2.19 -0.51
N LEU A 46 1.61 3.47 -0.59
CA LEU A 46 0.63 4.02 0.35
C LEU A 46 -0.75 3.38 0.17
N ALA A 47 -1.17 3.13 -1.07
CA ALA A 47 -2.44 2.48 -1.33
C ALA A 47 -2.46 1.04 -0.78
N ALA A 48 -1.38 0.31 -0.99
CA ALA A 48 -1.27 -1.04 -0.45
C ALA A 48 -1.30 -1.02 1.08
N THR A 49 -0.59 -0.08 1.68
CA THR A 49 -0.60 0.10 3.13
C THR A 49 -2.02 0.38 3.63
N ALA A 50 -2.73 1.27 2.93
CA ALA A 50 -4.10 1.62 3.29
C ALA A 50 -5.02 0.40 3.24
N HIS A 51 -4.91 -0.42 2.19
CA HIS A 51 -5.72 -1.62 2.08
C HIS A 51 -5.48 -2.60 3.23
N LEU A 52 -4.22 -2.77 3.62
CA LEU A 52 -3.89 -3.67 4.72
C LEU A 52 -4.37 -3.12 6.07
N LEU A 53 -4.23 -1.81 6.27
CA LEU A 53 -4.76 -1.17 7.47
C LEU A 53 -6.28 -1.30 7.53
N ASP A 54 -6.95 -1.13 6.39
CA ASP A 54 -8.39 -1.27 6.29
C ASP A 54 -8.83 -2.70 6.64
N ALA A 55 -8.09 -3.70 6.16
CA ALA A 55 -8.37 -5.10 6.47
C ALA A 55 -8.27 -5.38 7.97
N LEU A 56 -7.42 -4.62 8.67
CA LEU A 56 -7.26 -4.75 10.12
C LEU A 56 -8.25 -3.88 10.91
N GLY A 57 -9.07 -3.09 10.21
CA GLY A 57 -9.99 -2.17 10.86
C GLY A 57 -9.28 -1.00 11.52
N SER A 58 -8.09 -0.68 11.08
CA SER A 58 -7.30 0.40 11.66
C SER A 58 -7.86 1.77 11.29
N PRO A 59 -7.97 2.70 12.25
CA PRO A 59 -8.43 4.06 11.94
C PRO A 59 -7.44 4.84 11.07
N GLU A 60 -6.21 4.34 10.93
CA GLU A 60 -5.20 5.00 10.09
C GLU A 60 -5.39 4.73 8.60
N ALA A 61 -6.27 3.77 8.25
CA ALA A 61 -6.49 3.43 6.85
C ALA A 61 -7.00 4.60 6.03
N ALA A 62 -7.94 5.37 6.57
CA ALA A 62 -8.51 6.52 5.86
C ALA A 62 -7.45 7.54 5.50
N ASP A 63 -6.56 7.83 6.43
CA ASP A 63 -5.49 8.80 6.20
C ASP A 63 -4.52 8.31 5.13
N ALA A 64 -4.17 7.02 5.17
CA ALA A 64 -3.30 6.43 4.17
C ALA A 64 -3.92 6.47 2.77
N TYR A 65 -5.21 6.20 2.66
CA TYR A 65 -5.92 6.32 1.38
C TYR A 65 -5.87 7.76 0.86
N ARG A 66 -6.13 8.74 1.72
CA ARG A 66 -6.11 10.14 1.29
C ARG A 66 -4.72 10.58 0.83
N ARG A 67 -3.68 10.13 1.53
CA ARG A 67 -2.31 10.45 1.13
C ARG A 67 -1.98 9.85 -0.23
N ALA A 68 -2.38 8.61 -0.47
CA ALA A 68 -2.18 7.97 -1.76
C ALA A 68 -2.92 8.73 -2.86
N ALA A 69 -4.15 9.16 -2.59
CA ALA A 69 -4.94 9.92 -3.56
C ALA A 69 -4.28 11.25 -3.93
N THR A 70 -3.62 11.88 -2.97
CA THR A 70 -2.92 13.14 -3.21
C THR A 70 -1.71 12.96 -4.11
N LEU A 71 -1.08 11.80 -4.06
CA LEU A 71 0.18 11.55 -4.76
C LEU A 71 0.02 10.96 -6.15
N THR A 72 -1.13 10.39 -6.47
CA THR A 72 -1.35 9.82 -7.80
C THR A 72 -1.78 10.89 -8.79
N ASP A 73 -1.35 10.72 -10.06
CA ASP A 73 -1.76 11.61 -11.16
C ASP A 73 -3.03 11.11 -11.85
N SER A 74 -3.47 9.92 -11.51
CA SER A 74 -4.64 9.31 -12.16
C SER A 74 -5.93 9.78 -11.49
N ILE A 75 -6.80 10.44 -12.25
CA ILE A 75 -8.08 10.92 -11.73
C ILE A 75 -8.99 9.76 -11.28
N PRO A 76 -9.14 8.69 -12.08
CA PRO A 76 -9.91 7.54 -11.60
C PRO A 76 -9.37 6.94 -10.31
N GLU A 77 -8.05 6.87 -10.18
CA GLU A 77 -7.44 6.35 -8.96
C GLU A 77 -7.68 7.27 -7.77
N GLN A 78 -7.58 8.59 -7.98
CA GLN A 78 -7.90 9.55 -6.93
C GLN A 78 -9.31 9.36 -6.41
N ARG A 79 -10.27 9.20 -7.31
CA ARG A 79 -11.67 8.99 -6.94
C ARG A 79 -11.85 7.69 -6.17
N TYR A 80 -11.21 6.64 -6.63
CA TYR A 80 -11.27 5.33 -5.96
C TYR A 80 -10.70 5.43 -4.54
N LEU A 81 -9.51 6.01 -4.41
CA LEU A 81 -8.84 6.11 -3.12
C LEU A 81 -9.59 7.00 -2.14
N ASN A 82 -10.14 8.12 -2.63
CA ASN A 82 -10.93 9.00 -1.79
C ASN A 82 -12.24 8.34 -1.34
N ALA A 83 -12.85 7.55 -2.21
CA ALA A 83 -14.05 6.80 -1.86
C ALA A 83 -13.74 5.76 -0.79
N ARG A 84 -12.59 5.09 -0.90
CA ARG A 84 -12.17 4.13 0.11
C ARG A 84 -11.86 4.81 1.44
N ALA A 85 -11.23 5.98 1.38
CA ALA A 85 -10.95 6.76 2.58
C ALA A 85 -12.24 7.14 3.31
N HIS A 86 -13.25 7.53 2.56
CA HIS A 86 -14.54 7.89 3.13
C HIS A 86 -15.20 6.70 3.82
N ARG A 87 -15.16 5.53 3.19
CA ARG A 87 -15.71 4.33 3.79
C ARG A 87 -14.94 3.87 5.01
N ALA A 88 -13.62 4.00 4.98
CA ALA A 88 -12.77 3.57 6.09
C ALA A 88 -13.02 4.38 7.35
N ARG A 89 -13.50 5.62 7.19
CA ARG A 89 -13.83 6.47 8.34
C ARG A 89 -15.19 6.11 8.95
N GLY A 90 -16.04 5.56 8.13
CA GLY A 90 -17.40 5.28 8.53
C GLY A 90 -17.59 3.99 9.22
#